data_bbfd2d0c5fa7f59dbff053ab5e4250ae
#
_entry.id   bbfd2d0c5fa7f59dbff053ab5e4250ae
#
_cell.length_a   1.000
_cell.length_b   1.000
_cell.length_c   1.000
_cell.angle_alpha   90.00
_cell.angle_beta   90.00
_cell.angle_gamma   90.00
#
_symmetry.space_group_name_H-M   'P 1'
#
loop_
_entity.id
_entity.type
_entity.pdbx_description
1 polymer ?
#
loop_
_entity_poly.entity_id
_entity_poly.type
_entity_poly.pdbx_seq_one_letter_code
_entity_poly.pdbx_strand_id
1 'polypeptide(L)'
;LYNQPLAAGESIDLVVEYFQIPASGGFQPEFQIELVDSAGEAFSIAGIELNRVASLPNEDKLLEFVSTVGEVYTIQYSRDGENWLNVVPDIIAGANVTQWVDNGPPKTSSHPSTTGNRFYRVIRKAP
;
A
#
# COMPACT_ATOMS: atom_id res chain seq x y z
N LEU A 1 -22.98 -9.06 0.86
CA LEU A 1 -21.86 -9.44 1.75
C LEU A 1 -21.40 -10.85 1.32
N TYR A 2 -20.16 -10.99 0.92
CA TYR A 2 -19.57 -12.30 0.70
C TYR A 2 -19.14 -12.89 2.05
N ASN A 3 -19.61 -14.06 2.40
CA ASN A 3 -19.36 -14.69 3.69
C ASN A 3 -18.95 -16.17 3.55
N GLN A 4 -18.36 -16.52 2.41
CA GLN A 4 -17.82 -17.86 2.20
C GLN A 4 -16.31 -17.86 2.45
N PRO A 5 -15.76 -18.89 3.11
CA PRO A 5 -14.31 -18.97 3.27
C PRO A 5 -13.63 -19.20 1.92
N LEU A 6 -12.51 -18.53 1.71
CA LEU A 6 -11.61 -18.78 0.59
C LEU A 6 -10.50 -19.72 1.03
N ALA A 7 -10.26 -20.77 0.26
CA ALA A 7 -9.13 -21.67 0.48
C ALA A 7 -7.81 -20.97 0.06
N ALA A 8 -6.70 -21.48 0.57
CA ALA A 8 -5.39 -20.94 0.20
C ALA A 8 -5.16 -21.04 -1.31
N GLY A 9 -4.87 -19.91 -1.94
CA GLY A 9 -4.67 -19.79 -3.38
C GLY A 9 -5.93 -19.57 -4.21
N GLU A 10 -7.12 -19.55 -3.60
CA GLU A 10 -8.36 -19.16 -4.27
C GLU A 10 -8.49 -17.63 -4.34
N SER A 11 -9.16 -17.16 -5.38
CA SER A 11 -9.51 -15.76 -5.58
C SER A 11 -11.00 -15.62 -5.85
N ILE A 12 -11.54 -14.45 -5.54
CA ILE A 12 -12.92 -14.10 -5.84
C ILE A 12 -12.94 -12.72 -6.49
N ASP A 13 -13.72 -12.61 -7.56
CA ASP A 13 -14.03 -11.33 -8.19
C ASP A 13 -15.32 -10.78 -7.60
N LEU A 14 -15.23 -9.64 -6.94
CA LEU A 14 -16.38 -8.93 -6.41
C LEU A 14 -16.78 -7.81 -7.39
N VAL A 15 -17.97 -7.92 -7.94
CA VAL A 15 -18.56 -6.86 -8.76
C VAL A 15 -19.38 -5.95 -7.86
N VAL A 16 -18.99 -4.69 -7.78
CA VAL A 16 -19.73 -3.66 -7.04
C VAL A 16 -20.37 -2.72 -8.04
N GLU A 17 -21.70 -2.73 -8.10
CA GLU A 17 -22.48 -1.79 -8.89
C GLU A 17 -22.94 -0.64 -8.00
N TYR A 18 -22.74 0.60 -8.48
CA TYR A 18 -23.24 1.78 -7.79
C TYR A 18 -23.88 2.74 -8.81
N PHE A 19 -24.94 3.40 -8.39
CA PHE A 19 -25.61 4.42 -9.19
C PHE A 19 -25.14 5.80 -8.74
N GLN A 20 -24.63 6.57 -9.67
CA GLN A 20 -24.39 7.98 -9.45
C GLN A 20 -25.65 8.76 -9.80
N ILE A 21 -26.28 9.39 -8.83
CA ILE A 21 -27.31 10.40 -9.07
C ILE A 21 -26.57 11.66 -9.52
N PRO A 22 -26.91 12.24 -10.69
CA PRO A 22 -26.25 13.45 -11.15
C PRO A 22 -26.70 14.65 -10.28
N ALA A 23 -26.01 14.84 -9.17
CA ALA A 23 -26.15 16.01 -8.32
C ALA A 23 -24.75 16.44 -7.88
N SER A 24 -24.35 17.58 -8.39
CA SER A 24 -23.28 18.48 -7.92
C SER A 24 -22.39 17.93 -6.78
N GLY A 25 -21.32 17.26 -7.12
CA GLY A 25 -20.32 16.75 -6.20
C GLY A 25 -19.78 15.41 -6.68
N GLY A 26 -18.49 15.32 -6.92
CA GLY A 26 -17.86 14.06 -7.30
C GLY A 26 -18.09 13.00 -6.20
N PHE A 27 -18.80 11.93 -6.51
CA PHE A 27 -18.91 10.77 -5.65
C PHE A 27 -17.62 9.95 -5.78
N GLN A 28 -16.87 9.83 -4.72
CA GLN A 28 -15.75 8.90 -4.63
C GLN A 28 -16.17 7.78 -3.70
N PRO A 29 -16.46 6.58 -4.23
CA PRO A 29 -16.77 5.44 -3.36
C PRO A 29 -15.53 5.04 -2.58
N GLU A 30 -15.68 4.95 -1.27
CA GLU A 30 -14.66 4.40 -0.39
C GLU A 30 -15.00 2.93 -0.13
N PHE A 31 -14.05 2.04 -0.43
CA PHE A 31 -14.21 0.62 -0.22
C PHE A 31 -13.36 0.18 0.97
N GLN A 32 -13.99 -0.48 1.91
CA GLN A 32 -13.33 -1.14 3.01
C GLN A 32 -13.40 -2.65 2.82
N ILE A 33 -12.25 -3.31 2.79
CA ILE A 33 -12.15 -4.76 2.77
C ILE A 33 -11.72 -5.21 4.15
N GLU A 34 -12.57 -5.97 4.81
CA GLU A 34 -12.28 -6.61 6.08
C GLU A 34 -12.12 -8.11 5.84
N LEU A 35 -10.98 -8.65 6.24
CA LEU A 35 -10.72 -10.09 6.23
C LEU A 35 -10.98 -10.63 7.63
N VAL A 36 -11.77 -11.67 7.70
CA VAL A 36 -12.07 -12.38 8.93
C VAL A 36 -11.57 -13.83 8.83
N ASP A 37 -11.12 -14.38 9.94
CA ASP A 37 -10.78 -15.81 10.00
C ASP A 37 -12.04 -16.71 9.98
N SER A 38 -11.84 -18.00 10.02
CA SER A 38 -12.95 -18.98 10.03
C SER A 38 -13.82 -18.92 11.29
N ALA A 39 -13.38 -18.22 12.34
CA ALA A 39 -14.15 -17.96 13.54
C ALA A 39 -14.91 -16.63 13.48
N GLY A 40 -14.75 -15.84 12.40
CA GLY A 40 -15.35 -14.52 12.23
C GLY A 40 -14.60 -13.39 12.93
N GLU A 41 -13.42 -13.68 13.43
CA GLU A 41 -12.53 -12.66 14.00
C GLU A 41 -11.82 -11.90 12.89
N ALA A 42 -11.90 -10.59 12.93
CA ALA A 42 -11.15 -9.74 12.01
C ALA A 42 -9.65 -9.94 12.25
N PHE A 43 -8.94 -10.50 11.27
CA PHE A 43 -7.50 -10.49 11.33
C PHE A 43 -6.96 -9.41 10.38
N SER A 44 -6.18 -8.54 10.95
CA SER A 44 -5.33 -7.67 10.16
C SER A 44 -4.29 -8.55 9.46
N ILE A 45 -4.44 -8.76 8.14
CA ILE A 45 -3.22 -8.96 7.37
C ILE A 45 -2.45 -7.67 7.67
N ALA A 46 -1.31 -7.80 8.34
CA ALA A 46 -0.51 -6.67 8.75
C ALA A 46 0.01 -5.90 7.51
N GLY A 47 -0.93 -5.36 6.76
CA GLY A 47 -0.73 -4.33 5.78
C GLY A 47 -0.48 -3.05 6.56
N ILE A 48 0.70 -2.52 6.43
CA ILE A 48 1.00 -1.23 7.00
C ILE A 48 0.17 -0.23 6.21
N GLU A 49 -0.64 0.51 6.92
CA GLU A 49 -1.46 1.55 6.33
C GLU A 49 -0.56 2.61 5.70
N LEU A 50 -0.66 2.73 4.38
CA LEU A 50 -0.01 3.78 3.63
C LEU A 50 -0.91 5.02 3.66
N ASN A 51 -0.59 5.97 4.51
CA ASN A 51 -1.41 7.17 4.70
C ASN A 51 -1.42 8.06 3.46
N ARG A 52 -0.30 8.15 2.77
CA ARG A 52 -0.16 9.06 1.64
C ARG A 52 0.96 8.65 0.69
N VAL A 53 0.68 8.80 -0.61
CA VAL A 53 1.68 8.88 -1.67
C VAL A 53 1.49 10.21 -2.40
N ALA A 54 2.51 11.02 -2.46
CA ALA A 54 2.47 12.34 -3.10
C ALA A 54 3.63 12.51 -4.07
N SER A 55 3.37 13.22 -5.17
CA SER A 55 4.43 13.66 -6.08
C SER A 55 5.00 14.99 -5.59
N LEU A 56 6.30 15.07 -5.51
CA LEU A 56 7.03 16.30 -5.22
C LEU A 56 7.31 17.07 -6.52
N PRO A 57 7.70 18.37 -6.45
CA PRO A 57 7.92 19.20 -7.65
C PRO A 57 8.97 18.66 -8.63
N ASN A 58 9.95 17.88 -8.15
CA ASN A 58 10.99 17.23 -8.95
C ASN A 58 10.62 15.80 -9.40
N GLU A 59 9.32 15.45 -9.30
CA GLU A 59 8.76 14.13 -9.62
C GLU A 59 9.19 12.98 -8.69
N ASP A 60 9.91 13.26 -7.60
CA ASP A 60 10.13 12.32 -6.51
C ASP A 60 8.79 11.88 -5.92
N LYS A 61 8.75 10.73 -5.29
CA LYS A 61 7.55 10.23 -4.61
C LYS A 61 7.75 10.22 -3.10
N LEU A 62 6.93 10.98 -2.40
CA LEU A 62 6.85 10.94 -0.94
C LEU A 62 5.84 9.87 -0.53
N LEU A 63 6.30 8.93 0.28
CA LEU A 63 5.47 7.95 0.96
C LEU A 63 5.39 8.29 2.45
N GLU A 64 4.19 8.20 3.01
CA GLU A 64 3.96 8.35 4.44
C GLU A 64 3.13 7.17 4.94
N PHE A 65 3.58 6.52 6.00
CA PHE A 65 2.91 5.34 6.56
C PHE A 65 2.94 5.30 8.09
N VAL A 66 1.94 4.64 8.66
CA VAL A 66 1.89 4.37 10.10
C VAL A 66 3.01 3.40 10.47
N SER A 67 3.74 3.73 11.52
CA SER A 67 4.89 2.96 11.97
C SER A 67 4.93 2.88 13.49
N THR A 68 5.74 1.97 14.01
CA THR A 68 6.02 1.84 15.45
C THR A 68 7.49 2.14 15.68
N VAL A 69 7.77 3.01 16.63
CA VAL A 69 9.14 3.40 16.97
C VAL A 69 10.02 2.20 17.25
N GLY A 70 11.18 2.15 16.60
CA GLY A 70 12.16 1.06 16.74
C GLY A 70 11.93 -0.15 15.85
N GLU A 71 10.78 -0.26 15.22
CA GLU A 71 10.49 -1.35 14.28
C GLU A 71 11.14 -1.11 12.92
N VAL A 72 11.43 -2.22 12.22
CA VAL A 72 12.10 -2.20 10.91
C VAL A 72 11.10 -2.44 9.80
N TYR A 73 11.18 -1.63 8.77
CA TYR A 73 10.31 -1.66 7.61
C TYR A 73 11.13 -1.77 6.32
N THR A 74 10.60 -2.51 5.36
CA THR A 74 11.08 -2.52 3.98
C THR A 74 10.01 -1.91 3.10
N ILE A 75 10.37 -0.94 2.28
CA ILE A 75 9.53 -0.49 1.18
C ILE A 75 9.82 -1.38 -0.03
N GLN A 76 8.78 -1.79 -0.71
CA GLN A 76 8.88 -2.45 -2.01
C GLN A 76 8.22 -1.58 -3.07
N TYR A 77 8.79 -1.62 -4.26
CA TYR A 77 8.24 -0.93 -5.42
C TYR A 77 8.12 -1.89 -6.61
N SER A 78 7.17 -1.58 -7.48
CA SER A 78 6.88 -2.38 -8.68
C SER A 78 6.45 -1.47 -9.83
N ARG A 79 6.64 -1.91 -11.07
CA ARG A 79 6.13 -1.24 -12.28
C ARG A 79 4.81 -1.84 -12.76
N ASP A 80 4.56 -3.08 -12.43
CA ASP A 80 3.45 -3.89 -12.93
C ASP A 80 2.49 -4.35 -11.83
N GLY A 81 2.86 -4.15 -10.54
CA GLY A 81 2.10 -4.63 -9.40
C GLY A 81 2.32 -6.11 -9.07
N GLU A 82 3.11 -6.82 -9.87
CA GLU A 82 3.39 -8.26 -9.72
C GLU A 82 4.83 -8.51 -9.27
N ASN A 83 5.79 -7.87 -9.94
CA ASN A 83 7.21 -8.01 -9.66
C ASN A 83 7.67 -6.92 -8.69
N TRP A 84 8.02 -7.31 -7.46
CA TRP A 84 8.37 -6.40 -6.38
C TRP A 84 9.86 -6.41 -6.08
N LEU A 85 10.45 -5.22 -6.02
CA LEU A 85 11.85 -5.00 -5.66
C LEU A 85 11.93 -4.29 -4.31
N ASN A 86 12.91 -4.68 -3.50
CA ASN A 86 13.15 -4.03 -2.22
C ASN A 86 13.90 -2.71 -2.40
N VAL A 87 13.51 -1.73 -1.62
CA VAL A 87 14.31 -0.54 -1.39
C VAL A 87 15.47 -0.84 -0.45
N VAL A 88 16.58 -0.18 -0.61
CA VAL A 88 17.78 -0.31 0.24
C VAL A 88 18.20 1.09 0.73
N PRO A 89 18.53 1.24 1.99
CA PRO A 89 18.44 0.30 3.11
C PRO A 89 17.01 0.15 3.66
N ASP A 90 16.84 -0.81 4.55
CA ASP A 90 15.63 -0.88 5.39
C ASP A 90 15.51 0.36 6.27
N ILE A 91 14.28 0.65 6.68
CA ILE A 91 13.94 1.84 7.46
C ILE A 91 13.69 1.44 8.90
N ILE A 92 14.40 2.04 9.83
CA ILE A 92 14.08 1.95 11.27
C ILE A 92 13.20 3.14 11.61
N ALA A 93 11.98 2.88 12.08
CA ALA A 93 11.04 3.95 12.40
C ALA A 93 11.47 4.72 13.66
N GLY A 94 11.59 6.03 13.51
CA GLY A 94 11.88 6.94 14.62
C GLY A 94 10.63 7.58 15.25
N ALA A 95 9.46 7.35 14.67
CA ALA A 95 8.18 7.92 15.09
C ALA A 95 7.01 6.98 14.75
N ASN A 96 5.79 7.35 15.18
CA ASN A 96 4.57 6.59 14.87
C ASN A 96 4.07 6.82 13.43
N VAL A 97 4.66 7.79 12.75
CA VAL A 97 4.47 8.02 11.30
C VAL A 97 5.85 8.19 10.69
N THR A 98 6.12 7.44 9.65
CA THR A 98 7.38 7.50 8.92
C THR A 98 7.15 8.05 7.53
N GLN A 99 8.02 8.96 7.11
CA GLN A 99 8.08 9.48 5.75
C GLN A 99 9.33 8.95 5.05
N TRP A 100 9.17 8.61 3.79
CA TRP A 100 10.26 8.17 2.94
C TRP A 100 10.08 8.72 1.53
N VAL A 101 11.19 9.07 0.88
CA VAL A 101 11.17 9.67 -0.46
C VAL A 101 11.92 8.76 -1.43
N ASP A 102 11.22 8.36 -2.51
CA ASP A 102 11.84 7.77 -3.69
C ASP A 102 12.37 8.89 -4.59
N ASN A 103 13.65 9.07 -4.56
CA ASN A 103 14.41 9.97 -5.43
C ASN A 103 15.36 9.21 -6.37
N GLY A 104 15.04 7.93 -6.63
CA GLY A 104 15.82 7.08 -7.51
C GLY A 104 17.05 6.44 -6.85
N PRO A 105 18.06 6.10 -7.67
CA PRO A 105 19.26 5.44 -7.15
C PRO A 105 19.99 6.28 -6.09
N PRO A 106 20.59 5.63 -5.06
CA PRO A 106 20.75 4.18 -4.92
C PRO A 106 19.58 3.45 -4.25
N LYS A 107 18.55 4.14 -3.77
CA LYS A 107 17.43 3.54 -3.02
C LYS A 107 16.60 2.59 -3.88
N THR A 108 16.36 2.99 -5.11
CA THR A 108 15.64 2.24 -6.14
C THR A 108 16.47 2.13 -7.40
N SER A 109 16.13 1.22 -8.30
CA SER A 109 16.91 0.97 -9.53
C SER A 109 16.81 2.09 -10.57
N SER A 110 15.80 2.96 -10.46
CA SER A 110 15.56 4.07 -11.39
C SER A 110 14.76 5.18 -10.70
N HIS A 111 14.86 6.39 -11.22
CA HIS A 111 14.04 7.51 -10.74
C HIS A 111 12.54 7.31 -11.09
N PRO A 112 11.59 7.69 -10.22
CA PRO A 112 10.16 7.54 -10.50
C PRO A 112 9.69 8.19 -11.80
N SER A 113 10.26 9.33 -12.18
CA SER A 113 9.93 10.05 -13.41
C SER A 113 10.25 9.27 -14.69
N THR A 114 11.14 8.28 -14.61
CA THR A 114 11.55 7.49 -15.78
C THR A 114 10.64 6.30 -16.06
N THR A 115 9.59 6.11 -15.24
CA THR A 115 8.65 5.00 -15.36
C THR A 115 7.22 5.52 -15.39
N GLY A 116 6.40 5.03 -16.32
CA GLY A 116 5.01 5.47 -16.45
C GLY A 116 4.16 5.18 -15.21
N ASN A 117 4.34 4.01 -14.61
CA ASN A 117 3.66 3.59 -13.37
C ASN A 117 4.68 3.12 -12.34
N ARG A 118 4.40 3.43 -11.08
CA ARG A 118 5.16 2.90 -9.96
C ARG A 118 4.24 2.68 -8.78
N PHE A 119 4.19 1.43 -8.33
CA PHE A 119 3.42 0.98 -7.17
C PHE A 119 4.36 0.83 -5.98
N TYR A 120 3.85 1.07 -4.79
CA TYR A 120 4.58 0.91 -3.55
C TYR A 120 3.79 0.11 -2.54
N ARG A 121 4.50 -0.65 -1.73
CA ARG A 121 3.97 -1.26 -0.52
C ARG A 121 5.02 -1.25 0.58
N VAL A 122 4.56 -1.23 1.83
CA VAL A 122 5.42 -1.24 3.01
C VAL A 122 5.23 -2.57 3.74
N ILE A 123 6.32 -3.18 4.14
CA ILE A 123 6.34 -4.46 4.87
C ILE A 123 7.09 -4.24 6.17
N ARG A 124 6.45 -4.59 7.30
CA ARG A 124 7.14 -4.68 8.58
C ARG A 124 7.96 -5.96 8.61
N LYS A 125 9.22 -5.85 8.95
CA LYS A 125 10.08 -7.02 9.17
C LYS A 125 9.79 -7.62 10.54
N ALA A 126 9.72 -8.96 10.59
CA ALA A 126 9.71 -9.67 11.86
C ALA A 126 11.01 -9.38 12.61
N PRO A 127 10.95 -9.27 13.95
CA PRO A 127 12.14 -9.08 14.77
C PRO A 127 13.09 -10.26 14.70
#